data_c193497633d26cc59e41f00f15bb8d7e
#
_entry.id   c193497633d26cc59e41f00f15bb8d7e
#
_cell.length_a   1.000
_cell.length_b   1.000
_cell.length_c   1.000
_cell.angle_alpha   90.00
_cell.angle_beta   90.00
_cell.angle_gamma   90.00
#
_symmetry.space_group_name_H-M   'P 1'
#
loop_
_entity.id
_entity.type
_entity.pdbx_description
1 polymer ?
#
loop_
_entity_poly.entity_id
_entity_poly.type
_entity_poly.pdbx_seq_one_letter_code
_entity_poly.pdbx_strand_id
1 'polypeptide(L)'
;MLIQQALIAIKNMNTPGQSQLGKASAYADQYDASLLFPIPRQTKRDEIGIRGQLPFFGADLWTAFELSWLNQRGKPQVALAHFTIPCETPNIIESKSFKLYLNSFNNARFDSFEAVQKRLREDINEALW
;
A
#
# COMPACT_ATOMS: atom_id res chain seq x y z
N MET A 1 23.35 -1.92 -9.47
CA MET A 1 22.54 -1.09 -8.53
C MET A 1 21.44 -1.95 -7.97
N LEU A 2 21.52 -2.27 -6.69
CA LEU A 2 20.46 -3.03 -6.02
C LEU A 2 19.30 -2.05 -5.76
N ILE A 3 18.22 -2.19 -6.49
CA ILE A 3 16.97 -1.48 -6.20
C ILE A 3 16.35 -2.17 -4.99
N GLN A 4 16.38 -1.54 -3.83
CA GLN A 4 15.66 -2.05 -2.66
C GLN A 4 14.17 -1.86 -2.90
N GLN A 5 13.50 -2.96 -3.13
CA GLN A 5 12.05 -2.95 -3.32
C GLN A 5 11.34 -3.00 -1.96
N ALA A 6 10.17 -2.40 -1.87
CA ALA A 6 9.30 -2.57 -0.73
C ALA A 6 8.90 -4.04 -0.60
N LEU A 7 9.03 -4.59 0.60
CA LEU A 7 8.62 -5.94 0.90
C LEU A 7 7.15 -5.96 1.31
N ILE A 8 6.36 -6.77 0.62
CA ILE A 8 4.94 -6.92 0.90
C ILE A 8 4.66 -8.38 1.24
N ALA A 9 4.16 -8.61 2.43
CA ALA A 9 3.70 -9.92 2.86
C ALA A 9 2.18 -9.90 3.06
N ILE A 10 1.49 -10.84 2.46
CA ILE A 10 0.04 -10.98 2.58
C ILE A 10 -0.28 -12.27 3.31
N LYS A 11 -1.10 -12.18 4.34
CA LYS A 11 -1.55 -13.33 5.11
C LYS A 11 -3.06 -13.49 4.96
N ASN A 12 -3.48 -14.69 4.60
CA ASN A 12 -4.91 -14.99 4.44
C ASN A 12 -5.63 -14.98 5.80
N MET A 13 -6.80 -14.36 5.83
CA MET A 13 -7.65 -14.29 7.03
C MET A 13 -9.08 -14.69 6.66
N ASN A 14 -9.61 -15.70 7.36
CA ASN A 14 -11.01 -16.10 7.24
C ASN A 14 -11.88 -15.30 8.20
N THR A 15 -12.03 -14.01 7.95
CA THR A 15 -12.95 -13.15 8.70
C THR A 15 -13.98 -12.54 7.77
N PRO A 16 -15.27 -12.47 8.19
CA PRO A 16 -16.28 -11.75 7.41
C PRO A 16 -15.88 -10.28 7.31
N GLY A 17 -15.95 -9.72 6.09
CA GLY A 17 -15.69 -8.30 5.88
C GLY A 17 -16.60 -7.44 6.75
N GLN A 18 -16.02 -6.57 7.57
CA GLN A 18 -16.81 -5.62 8.33
C GLN A 18 -17.33 -4.51 7.43
N SER A 19 -18.60 -4.16 7.63
CA SER A 19 -19.21 -3.03 6.92
C SER A 19 -18.46 -1.74 7.21
N GLN A 20 -18.12 -1.01 6.17
CA GLN A 20 -17.49 0.28 6.32
C GLN A 20 -18.45 1.28 6.96
N LEU A 21 -18.14 1.72 8.16
CA LEU A 21 -18.79 2.87 8.79
C LEU A 21 -18.28 4.12 8.07
N GLY A 22 -18.83 4.40 6.87
CA GLY A 22 -18.32 5.40 5.99
C GLY A 22 -18.86 6.79 6.24
N LYS A 23 -17.97 7.74 6.42
CA LYS A 23 -18.22 9.13 6.05
C LYS A 23 -17.96 9.29 4.55
N ALA A 24 -18.72 10.18 3.89
CA ALA A 24 -18.59 10.51 2.49
C ALA A 24 -17.16 10.89 2.09
N SER A 25 -16.36 9.92 1.81
CA SER A 25 -15.19 10.06 0.96
C SER A 25 -15.57 9.41 -0.36
N ALA A 26 -15.14 9.99 -1.48
CA ALA A 26 -15.30 9.36 -2.78
C ALA A 26 -14.47 8.08 -2.79
N TYR A 27 -15.09 6.95 -2.42
CA TYR A 27 -14.47 5.64 -2.57
C TYR A 27 -14.44 5.28 -4.04
N ALA A 28 -13.26 4.94 -4.55
CA ALA A 28 -13.17 4.36 -5.87
C ALA A 28 -13.83 2.98 -5.83
N ASP A 29 -14.82 2.76 -6.70
CA ASP A 29 -15.48 1.48 -6.90
C ASP A 29 -14.72 0.58 -7.87
N GLN A 30 -13.61 1.06 -8.42
CA GLN A 30 -12.71 0.34 -9.32
C GLN A 30 -11.26 0.50 -8.88
N TYR A 31 -10.43 -0.50 -9.17
CA TYR A 31 -9.00 -0.44 -8.95
C TYR A 31 -8.39 0.79 -9.63
N ASP A 32 -7.61 1.55 -8.87
CA ASP A 32 -6.98 2.77 -9.37
C ASP A 32 -5.65 3.05 -8.65
N ALA A 33 -4.55 2.79 -9.35
CA ALA A 33 -3.20 3.04 -8.83
C ALA A 33 -2.90 4.53 -8.66
N SER A 34 -3.57 5.40 -9.41
CA SER A 34 -3.35 6.86 -9.37
C SER A 34 -3.80 7.49 -8.04
N LEU A 35 -4.51 6.75 -7.21
CA LEU A 35 -4.90 7.20 -5.87
C LEU A 35 -3.71 7.34 -4.92
N LEU A 36 -2.62 6.62 -5.17
CA LEU A 36 -1.41 6.73 -4.35
C LEU A 36 -0.80 8.12 -4.49
N PHE A 37 -0.65 8.80 -3.37
CA PHE A 37 -0.07 10.14 -3.33
C PHE A 37 1.31 10.10 -2.67
N PRO A 38 2.41 10.16 -3.45
CA PRO A 38 3.75 10.17 -2.91
C PRO A 38 4.10 11.54 -2.32
N ILE A 39 4.77 11.52 -1.18
CA ILE A 39 5.29 12.71 -0.51
C ILE A 39 6.81 12.60 -0.44
N PRO A 40 7.56 13.58 -0.97
CA PRO A 40 9.01 13.58 -0.85
C PRO A 40 9.46 13.62 0.61
N ARG A 41 10.29 12.66 1.01
CA ARG A 41 10.84 12.61 2.38
C ARG A 41 11.77 13.77 2.66
N GLN A 42 12.48 14.26 1.64
CA GLN A 42 13.54 15.26 1.82
C GLN A 42 13.04 16.56 2.42
N THR A 43 11.83 16.99 2.08
CA THR A 43 11.24 18.22 2.63
C THR A 43 11.23 18.22 4.16
N LYS A 44 10.78 17.12 4.77
CA LYS A 44 10.73 17.01 6.24
C LYS A 44 12.12 16.75 6.85
N ARG A 45 12.96 16.04 6.15
CA ARG A 45 14.34 15.81 6.57
C ARG A 45 15.13 17.11 6.61
N ASP A 46 14.94 17.99 5.64
CA ASP A 46 15.57 19.30 5.62
C ASP A 46 15.19 20.16 6.83
N GLU A 47 13.92 20.11 7.25
CA GLU A 47 13.42 20.85 8.42
C GLU A 47 14.16 20.46 9.71
N ILE A 48 14.64 19.23 9.82
CA ILE A 48 15.36 18.72 10.99
C ILE A 48 16.87 18.57 10.73
N GLY A 49 17.37 19.12 9.63
CA GLY A 49 18.80 19.16 9.30
C GLY A 49 19.40 17.87 8.80
N ILE A 50 18.58 16.91 8.36
CA ILE A 50 19.07 15.65 7.76
C ILE A 50 19.22 15.83 6.26
N ARG A 51 20.48 15.97 5.82
CA ARG A 51 20.84 16.17 4.41
C ARG A 51 21.93 15.21 4.00
N GLY A 52 21.90 14.79 2.73
CA GLY A 52 22.87 13.84 2.21
C GLY A 52 22.68 12.43 2.77
N GLN A 53 23.77 11.81 3.24
CA GLN A 53 23.72 10.46 3.79
C GLN A 53 22.87 10.40 5.06
N LEU A 54 21.95 9.43 5.13
CA LEU A 54 21.11 9.23 6.31
C LEU A 54 21.94 8.78 7.51
N PRO A 55 21.74 9.40 8.69
CA PRO A 55 22.43 9.00 9.92
C PRO A 55 21.79 7.79 10.61
N PHE A 56 20.84 7.15 9.97
CA PHE A 56 20.10 5.99 10.47
C PHE A 56 19.78 5.03 9.33
N PHE A 57 19.38 3.84 9.68
CA PHE A 57 18.78 2.86 8.77
C PHE A 57 17.51 2.31 9.43
N GLY A 58 16.62 1.76 8.63
CA GLY A 58 15.36 1.23 9.12
C GLY A 58 14.28 1.22 8.05
N ALA A 59 13.06 1.03 8.48
CA ALA A 59 11.92 0.94 7.59
C ALA A 59 10.63 1.43 8.25
N ASP A 60 9.71 1.89 7.43
CA ASP A 60 8.33 2.14 7.85
C ASP A 60 7.56 0.82 7.76
N LEU A 61 6.84 0.48 8.81
CA LEU A 61 6.02 -0.72 8.87
C LEU A 61 4.55 -0.33 8.85
N TRP A 62 3.81 -0.86 7.88
CA TRP A 62 2.38 -0.63 7.74
C TRP A 62 1.64 -1.95 7.78
N THR A 63 0.44 -1.94 8.34
CA THR A 63 -0.44 -3.11 8.34
C THR A 63 -1.81 -2.73 7.83
N ALA A 64 -2.26 -3.41 6.78
CA ALA A 64 -3.63 -3.37 6.31
C ALA A 64 -4.35 -4.59 6.87
N PHE A 65 -5.29 -4.38 7.78
CA PHE A 65 -5.98 -5.49 8.47
C PHE A 65 -7.07 -6.13 7.63
N GLU A 66 -7.61 -5.42 6.65
CA GLU A 66 -8.75 -5.86 5.83
C GLU A 66 -8.52 -5.54 4.35
N LEU A 67 -7.43 -6.06 3.78
CA LEU A 67 -7.26 -6.03 2.34
C LEU A 67 -8.22 -7.02 1.71
N SER A 68 -9.05 -6.57 0.76
CA SER A 68 -10.01 -7.44 0.09
C SER A 68 -10.05 -7.21 -1.42
N TRP A 69 -10.40 -8.27 -2.13
CA TRP A 69 -10.61 -8.28 -3.57
C TRP A 69 -11.57 -9.41 -3.94
N LEU A 70 -11.89 -9.56 -5.21
CA LEU A 70 -12.72 -10.64 -5.71
C LEU A 70 -11.86 -11.66 -6.47
N ASN A 71 -12.14 -12.95 -6.29
CA ASN A 71 -11.57 -13.96 -7.16
C ASN A 71 -12.26 -13.92 -8.54
N GLN A 72 -11.85 -14.78 -9.47
CA GLN A 72 -12.41 -14.79 -10.83
C GLN A 72 -13.91 -15.12 -10.88
N ARG A 73 -14.43 -15.77 -9.86
CA ARG A 73 -15.86 -16.05 -9.73
C ARG A 73 -16.65 -14.95 -9.03
N GLY A 74 -15.98 -13.84 -8.66
CA GLY A 74 -16.60 -12.75 -7.93
C GLY A 74 -16.77 -12.99 -6.44
N LYS A 75 -16.12 -14.03 -5.89
CA LYS A 75 -16.18 -14.30 -4.45
C LYS A 75 -15.17 -13.41 -3.72
N PRO A 76 -15.59 -12.69 -2.66
CA PRO A 76 -14.66 -11.89 -1.86
C PRO A 76 -13.56 -12.72 -1.21
N GLN A 77 -12.36 -12.19 -1.29
CA GLN A 77 -11.17 -12.68 -0.62
C GLN A 77 -10.71 -11.61 0.36
N VAL A 78 -10.30 -12.00 1.55
CA VAL A 78 -9.81 -11.08 2.59
C VAL A 78 -8.43 -11.52 3.06
N ALA A 79 -7.56 -10.54 3.26
CA ALA A 79 -6.20 -10.79 3.72
C ALA A 79 -5.73 -9.68 4.65
N LEU A 80 -4.72 -10.03 5.45
CA LEU A 80 -3.92 -9.07 6.19
C LEU A 80 -2.65 -8.83 5.39
N ALA A 81 -2.29 -7.56 5.17
CA ALA A 81 -1.09 -7.20 4.42
C ALA A 81 -0.12 -6.42 5.30
N HIS A 82 1.14 -6.83 5.30
CA HIS A 82 2.23 -6.10 5.93
C HIS A 82 3.10 -5.47 4.85
N PHE A 83 3.39 -4.20 5.02
CA PHE A 83 4.25 -3.44 4.11
C PHE A 83 5.49 -2.99 4.87
N THR A 84 6.66 -3.32 4.35
CA THR A 84 7.94 -2.84 4.88
C THR A 84 8.55 -1.94 3.83
N ILE A 85 8.65 -0.65 4.14
CA ILE A 85 9.14 0.37 3.21
C ILE A 85 10.49 0.89 3.72
N PRO A 86 11.60 0.66 3.00
CA PRO A 86 12.90 1.15 3.42
C PRO A 86 12.94 2.66 3.60
N CYS A 87 13.65 3.14 4.62
CA CYS A 87 13.79 4.56 4.88
C CYS A 87 14.54 5.32 3.78
N GLU A 88 15.24 4.60 2.90
CA GLU A 88 15.98 5.16 1.78
C GLU A 88 15.08 5.54 0.59
N THR A 89 13.82 5.11 0.58
CA THR A 89 12.92 5.51 -0.51
C THR A 89 12.80 7.04 -0.57
N PRO A 90 12.90 7.65 -1.76
CA PRO A 90 12.74 9.10 -1.90
C PRO A 90 11.42 9.63 -1.38
N ASN A 91 10.36 8.82 -1.50
CA ASN A 91 9.01 9.20 -1.11
C ASN A 91 8.46 8.28 -0.03
N ILE A 92 7.48 8.80 0.70
CA ILE A 92 6.50 8.03 1.47
C ILE A 92 5.14 8.19 0.77
N ILE A 93 4.18 7.34 1.14
CA ILE A 93 2.81 7.48 0.62
C ILE A 93 1.95 8.13 1.70
N GLU A 94 1.15 9.13 1.31
CA GLU A 94 0.21 9.76 2.22
C GLU A 94 -0.82 8.74 2.70
N SER A 95 -1.11 8.70 4.00
CA SER A 95 -1.84 7.60 4.63
C SER A 95 -3.28 7.45 4.15
N LYS A 96 -4.00 8.55 3.95
CA LYS A 96 -5.38 8.52 3.46
C LYS A 96 -5.43 8.02 2.01
N SER A 97 -4.51 8.48 1.19
CA SER A 97 -4.40 8.02 -0.21
C SER A 97 -4.06 6.53 -0.28
N PHE A 98 -3.20 6.07 0.61
CA PHE A 98 -2.85 4.65 0.71
C PHE A 98 -4.09 3.80 1.05
N LYS A 99 -4.89 4.27 2.01
CA LYS A 99 -6.15 3.61 2.37
C LYS A 99 -7.14 3.59 1.20
N LEU A 100 -7.31 4.71 0.51
CA LEU A 100 -8.21 4.78 -0.66
C LEU A 100 -7.75 3.85 -1.78
N TYR A 101 -6.43 3.79 -2.02
CA TYR A 101 -5.84 2.87 -2.98
C TYR A 101 -6.15 1.41 -2.63
N LEU A 102 -5.91 1.01 -1.39
CA LEU A 102 -6.21 -0.37 -0.94
C LEU A 102 -7.72 -0.68 -1.06
N ASN A 103 -8.58 0.26 -0.74
CA ASN A 103 -10.02 0.10 -0.90
C ASN A 103 -10.45 -0.05 -2.37
N SER A 104 -9.68 0.49 -3.29
CA SER A 104 -9.97 0.35 -4.73
C SER A 104 -9.88 -1.11 -5.23
N PHE A 105 -9.27 -2.00 -4.45
CA PHE A 105 -9.20 -3.43 -4.74
C PHE A 105 -10.50 -4.18 -4.45
N ASN A 106 -11.39 -3.61 -3.62
CA ASN A 106 -12.53 -4.35 -3.05
C ASN A 106 -13.42 -5.03 -4.10
N ASN A 107 -13.63 -4.40 -5.24
CA ASN A 107 -14.45 -4.93 -6.33
C ASN A 107 -13.61 -5.40 -7.54
N ALA A 108 -12.29 -5.38 -7.42
CA ALA A 108 -11.39 -5.82 -8.48
C ALA A 108 -11.21 -7.34 -8.46
N ARG A 109 -11.16 -7.96 -9.64
CA ARG A 109 -10.95 -9.40 -9.78
C ARG A 109 -9.48 -9.69 -10.00
N PHE A 110 -8.97 -10.66 -9.26
CA PHE A 110 -7.60 -11.15 -9.41
C PHE A 110 -7.59 -12.68 -9.46
N ASP A 111 -6.70 -13.23 -10.29
CA ASP A 111 -6.59 -14.69 -10.48
C ASP A 111 -6.12 -15.44 -9.25
N SER A 112 -5.27 -14.77 -8.45
CA SER A 112 -4.61 -15.42 -7.33
C SER A 112 -4.16 -14.41 -6.28
N PHE A 113 -3.76 -14.92 -5.15
CA PHE A 113 -3.12 -14.21 -4.06
C PHE A 113 -1.82 -13.52 -4.54
N GLU A 114 -1.04 -14.27 -5.30
CA GLU A 114 0.24 -13.82 -5.86
C GLU A 114 0.04 -12.68 -6.86
N ALA A 115 -1.04 -12.70 -7.63
CA ALA A 115 -1.39 -11.62 -8.55
C ALA A 115 -1.67 -10.30 -7.81
N VAL A 116 -2.38 -10.36 -6.69
CA VAL A 116 -2.63 -9.19 -5.83
C VAL A 116 -1.32 -8.67 -5.25
N GLN A 117 -0.50 -9.57 -4.71
CA GLN A 117 0.78 -9.22 -4.12
C GLN A 117 1.72 -8.54 -5.15
N LYS A 118 1.77 -9.09 -6.35
CA LYS A 118 2.55 -8.52 -7.45
C LYS A 118 2.08 -7.11 -7.80
N ARG A 119 0.78 -6.92 -7.93
CA ARG A 119 0.19 -5.61 -8.26
C ARG A 119 0.49 -4.57 -7.17
N LEU A 120 0.31 -4.93 -5.92
CA LEU A 120 0.65 -4.06 -4.79
C LEU A 120 2.13 -3.66 -4.82
N ARG A 121 3.01 -4.62 -5.07
CA ARG A 121 4.45 -4.36 -5.12
C ARG A 121 4.82 -3.41 -6.25
N GLU A 122 4.28 -3.63 -7.42
CA GLU A 122 4.54 -2.77 -8.60
C GLU A 122 4.08 -1.34 -8.36
N ASP A 123 2.83 -1.15 -7.95
CA ASP A 123 2.24 0.17 -7.77
C ASP A 123 2.93 0.96 -6.65
N ILE A 124 3.16 0.30 -5.52
CA ILE A 124 3.78 0.95 -4.36
C ILE A 124 5.23 1.31 -4.65
N ASN A 125 5.99 0.43 -5.30
CA ASN A 125 7.36 0.76 -5.67
C ASN A 125 7.43 1.90 -6.67
N GLU A 126 6.50 1.96 -7.63
CA GLU A 126 6.43 3.09 -8.57
C GLU A 126 6.19 4.42 -7.85
N ALA A 127 5.34 4.43 -6.83
CA ALA A 127 5.07 5.64 -6.05
C ALA A 127 6.24 6.04 -5.14
N LEU A 128 7.02 5.08 -4.64
CA LEU A 128 8.10 5.30 -3.67
C LEU A 128 9.41 5.78 -4.32
N TRP A 129 9.70 5.32 -5.56
CA TRP A 129 10.97 5.55 -6.27
C TRP A 129 10.80 6.47 -7.47
#